data_d61cfbbdf5bcb7bb4eb043da412fe875
#
_entry.id   d61cfbbdf5bcb7bb4eb043da412fe875
#
_cell.length_a   1.000
_cell.length_b   1.000
_cell.length_c   1.000
_cell.angle_alpha   90.00
_cell.angle_beta   90.00
_cell.angle_gamma   90.00
#
_symmetry.space_group_name_H-M   'P 1'
#
loop_
_entity.id
_entity.type
_entity.pdbx_description
1 polymer ?
#
loop_
_entity_poly.entity_id
_entity_poly.type
_entity_poly.pdbx_seq_one_letter_code
_entity_poly.pdbx_strand_id
1 'polypeptide(L)'
;NHQQAVARLIGELKNDLEMDNEQFLICAEHTGQYTFPLVCACKSVECKLWLENPSQIKYSSGMQRGKNDKVDAKRIAIYASRFGDKVKYYDRPTEEIERLKQLERERALYVTDLAKYKGQMYDQKDFMPAALYRKKTKRMKGLIQELQAAIDAITAEMEKIIGSTEVLARQMELLMSIDGVGKVVALNVIIETEAFSRFDNPRKFCCHAGVAPFSYT
;
A
#
# COMPACT_ATOMS: atom_id res chain seq x y z
N ASN A 1 -7.12 -15.65 -8.63
CA ASN A 1 -7.04 -14.96 -7.33
C ASN A 1 -8.28 -14.07 -7.08
N HIS A 2 -9.48 -14.70 -7.03
CA HIS A 2 -10.70 -14.01 -6.69
C HIS A 2 -11.03 -14.26 -5.21
N GLN A 3 -11.50 -13.24 -4.51
CA GLN A 3 -11.90 -13.31 -3.09
C GLN A 3 -12.77 -14.55 -2.79
N GLN A 4 -13.79 -14.80 -3.62
CA GLN A 4 -14.70 -15.94 -3.44
C GLN A 4 -14.00 -17.30 -3.52
N ALA A 5 -13.04 -17.47 -4.45
CA ALA A 5 -12.28 -18.71 -4.58
C ALA A 5 -11.37 -18.95 -3.37
N VAL A 6 -10.78 -17.88 -2.82
CA VAL A 6 -9.97 -17.96 -1.60
C VAL A 6 -10.84 -18.28 -0.38
N ALA A 7 -12.00 -17.61 -0.23
CA ALA A 7 -12.92 -17.87 0.86
C ALA A 7 -13.45 -19.33 0.83
N ARG A 8 -13.77 -19.84 -0.36
CA ARG A 8 -14.18 -21.24 -0.54
C ARG A 8 -13.06 -22.21 -0.13
N LEU A 9 -11.83 -22.00 -0.60
CA LEU A 9 -10.68 -22.81 -0.22
C LEU A 9 -10.46 -22.83 1.31
N ILE A 10 -10.58 -21.68 1.97
CA ILE A 10 -10.46 -21.57 3.43
C ILE A 10 -11.57 -22.42 4.10
N GLY A 11 -12.80 -22.33 3.63
CA GLY A 11 -13.91 -23.12 4.14
C GLY A 11 -13.71 -24.63 3.96
N GLU A 12 -13.27 -25.07 2.78
CA GLU A 12 -12.93 -26.47 2.49
C GLU A 12 -11.83 -26.98 3.42
N LEU A 13 -10.73 -26.22 3.57
CA LEU A 13 -9.63 -26.60 4.47
C LEU A 13 -10.05 -26.70 5.95
N LYS A 14 -10.90 -25.80 6.43
CA LYS A 14 -11.43 -25.87 7.79
C LYS A 14 -12.27 -27.13 8.03
N ASN A 15 -13.14 -27.44 7.08
CA ASN A 15 -13.97 -28.65 7.14
C ASN A 15 -13.13 -29.92 7.11
N ASP A 16 -12.14 -29.99 6.20
CA ASP A 16 -11.25 -31.15 6.07
C ASP A 16 -10.38 -31.38 7.30
N LEU A 17 -10.00 -30.32 8.01
CA LEU A 17 -9.17 -30.37 9.21
C LEU A 17 -10.00 -30.40 10.53
N GLU A 18 -11.33 -30.30 10.44
CA GLU A 18 -12.23 -30.22 11.59
C GLU A 18 -11.85 -29.08 12.57
N MET A 19 -11.36 -27.95 12.05
CA MET A 19 -10.89 -26.80 12.83
C MET A 19 -11.91 -25.67 12.86
N ASP A 20 -12.04 -25.03 14.02
CA ASP A 20 -12.82 -23.80 14.15
C ASP A 20 -12.01 -22.54 13.78
N ASN A 21 -12.66 -21.37 13.81
CA ASN A 21 -12.03 -20.07 13.47
C ASN A 21 -10.90 -19.70 14.42
N GLU A 22 -10.88 -20.19 15.64
CA GLU A 22 -9.87 -19.86 16.64
C GLU A 22 -8.59 -20.66 16.48
N GLN A 23 -8.71 -21.88 15.99
CA GLN A 23 -7.61 -22.82 15.78
C GLN A 23 -6.93 -22.64 14.43
N PHE A 24 -7.59 -21.91 13.49
CA PHE A 24 -7.13 -21.75 12.12
C PHE A 24 -6.50 -20.38 11.88
N LEU A 25 -5.23 -20.38 11.50
CA LEU A 25 -4.47 -19.18 11.17
C LEU A 25 -3.94 -19.26 9.75
N ILE A 26 -4.19 -18.23 8.96
CA ILE A 26 -3.57 -18.06 7.65
C ILE A 26 -2.37 -17.13 7.79
N CYS A 27 -1.21 -17.57 7.33
CA CYS A 27 -0.03 -16.75 7.20
C CYS A 27 0.30 -16.52 5.73
N ALA A 28 0.59 -15.27 5.36
CA ALA A 28 0.98 -14.91 4.00
C ALA A 28 2.03 -13.80 4.00
N GLU A 29 2.73 -13.66 2.88
CA GLU A 29 3.62 -12.52 2.66
C GLU A 29 2.82 -11.25 2.40
N HIS A 30 3.21 -10.13 3.03
CA HIS A 30 2.62 -8.82 2.77
C HIS A 30 3.16 -8.26 1.44
N THR A 31 2.46 -8.53 0.34
CA THR A 31 2.82 -8.12 -1.02
C THR A 31 1.96 -6.95 -1.53
N GLY A 32 1.58 -6.04 -0.63
CA GLY A 32 0.81 -4.85 -0.97
C GLY A 32 -0.59 -5.18 -1.51
N GLN A 33 -0.95 -4.62 -2.65
CA GLN A 33 -2.29 -4.80 -3.24
C GLN A 33 -2.66 -6.26 -3.57
N TYR A 34 -1.68 -7.12 -3.80
CA TYR A 34 -1.92 -8.53 -4.12
C TYR A 34 -2.47 -9.34 -2.94
N THR A 35 -2.33 -8.84 -1.71
CA THR A 35 -2.91 -9.46 -0.51
C THR A 35 -4.38 -9.11 -0.31
N PHE A 36 -4.90 -8.08 -1.01
CA PHE A 36 -6.27 -7.59 -0.82
C PHE A 36 -7.36 -8.68 -0.96
N PRO A 37 -7.36 -9.55 -2.00
CA PRO A 37 -8.35 -10.63 -2.11
C PRO A 37 -8.31 -11.61 -0.93
N LEU A 38 -7.11 -11.91 -0.40
CA LEU A 38 -6.92 -12.76 0.77
C LEU A 38 -7.48 -12.10 2.03
N VAL A 39 -7.17 -10.83 2.26
CA VAL A 39 -7.70 -10.04 3.39
C VAL A 39 -9.22 -10.02 3.39
N CYS A 40 -9.84 -9.74 2.21
CA CYS A 40 -11.29 -9.75 2.07
C CYS A 40 -11.90 -11.15 2.30
N ALA A 41 -11.24 -12.21 1.82
CA ALA A 41 -11.68 -13.59 2.04
C ALA A 41 -11.62 -13.96 3.51
N CYS A 42 -10.50 -13.71 4.19
CA CYS A 42 -10.36 -13.99 5.63
C CYS A 42 -11.42 -13.26 6.45
N LYS A 43 -11.73 -12.00 6.12
CA LYS A 43 -12.81 -11.25 6.77
C LYS A 43 -14.18 -11.91 6.57
N SER A 44 -14.49 -12.35 5.34
CA SER A 44 -15.82 -12.93 5.02
C SER A 44 -16.07 -14.27 5.69
N VAL A 45 -15.02 -15.00 6.09
CA VAL A 45 -15.10 -16.30 6.79
C VAL A 45 -14.58 -16.23 8.23
N GLU A 46 -14.38 -15.01 8.75
CA GLU A 46 -13.92 -14.73 10.13
C GLU A 46 -12.64 -15.49 10.51
N CYS A 47 -11.68 -15.56 9.58
CA CYS A 47 -10.44 -16.28 9.77
C CYS A 47 -9.31 -15.35 10.20
N LYS A 48 -8.50 -15.76 11.18
CA LYS A 48 -7.32 -15.03 11.63
C LYS A 48 -6.28 -14.98 10.51
N LEU A 49 -5.74 -13.79 10.24
CA LEU A 49 -4.73 -13.56 9.20
C LEU A 49 -3.47 -12.96 9.81
N TRP A 50 -2.32 -13.51 9.43
CA TRP A 50 -1.00 -12.96 9.71
C TRP A 50 -0.31 -12.58 8.41
N LEU A 51 -0.14 -11.28 8.16
CA LEU A 51 0.64 -10.76 7.04
C LEU A 51 2.05 -10.43 7.52
N GLU A 52 3.04 -11.18 7.03
CA GLU A 52 4.44 -11.01 7.43
C GLU A 52 5.26 -10.34 6.33
N ASN A 53 6.30 -9.61 6.75
CA ASN A 53 7.25 -9.02 5.81
C ASN A 53 8.00 -10.13 5.03
N PRO A 54 8.03 -10.09 3.69
CA PRO A 54 8.73 -11.07 2.87
C PRO A 54 10.19 -11.29 3.27
N SER A 55 10.89 -10.25 3.71
CA SER A 55 12.27 -10.34 4.17
C SER A 55 12.41 -11.18 5.44
N GLN A 56 11.47 -11.11 6.38
CA GLN A 56 11.50 -11.92 7.60
C GLN A 56 11.36 -13.40 7.28
N ILE A 57 10.43 -13.76 6.40
CA ILE A 57 10.23 -15.13 5.94
C ILE A 57 11.49 -15.64 5.22
N LYS A 58 12.04 -14.83 4.32
CA LYS A 58 13.23 -15.16 3.54
C LYS A 58 14.46 -15.41 4.43
N TYR A 59 14.75 -14.48 5.35
CA TYR A 59 15.94 -14.61 6.20
C TYR A 59 15.82 -15.71 7.25
N SER A 60 14.61 -16.05 7.69
CA SER A 60 14.39 -17.15 8.63
C SER A 60 14.67 -18.53 8.05
N SER A 61 14.60 -18.66 6.72
CA SER A 61 14.71 -19.97 6.02
C SER A 61 16.13 -20.34 5.58
N GLY A 62 17.11 -19.41 5.76
CA GLY A 62 18.49 -19.60 5.27
C GLY A 62 18.57 -19.57 3.74
N MET A 63 19.75 -19.91 3.20
CA MET A 63 19.96 -19.98 1.75
C MET A 63 19.29 -21.23 1.16
N GLN A 64 18.28 -21.03 0.35
CA GLN A 64 17.58 -22.10 -0.37
C GLN A 64 17.59 -21.83 -1.88
N ARG A 65 17.86 -22.89 -2.65
CA ARG A 65 17.79 -22.88 -4.12
C ARG A 65 16.41 -23.32 -4.56
N GLY A 66 15.89 -22.70 -5.60
CA GLY A 66 14.59 -23.01 -6.22
C GLY A 66 13.51 -21.99 -5.87
N LYS A 67 12.81 -21.49 -6.89
CA LYS A 67 11.68 -20.57 -6.79
C LYS A 67 10.46 -21.25 -7.41
N ASN A 68 9.50 -21.62 -6.57
CA ASN A 68 8.28 -22.29 -6.98
C ASN A 68 7.21 -21.97 -5.93
N ASP A 69 6.03 -21.61 -6.33
CA ASP A 69 4.91 -21.20 -5.46
C ASP A 69 4.60 -22.24 -4.37
N LYS A 70 4.71 -23.54 -4.67
CA LYS A 70 4.52 -24.62 -3.70
C LYS A 70 5.61 -24.62 -2.63
N VAL A 71 6.86 -24.38 -3.01
CA VAL A 71 8.00 -24.29 -2.08
C VAL A 71 7.87 -23.04 -1.22
N ASP A 72 7.45 -21.92 -1.80
CA ASP A 72 7.26 -20.66 -1.09
C ASP A 72 6.11 -20.76 -0.10
N ALA A 73 4.96 -21.36 -0.47
CA ALA A 73 3.87 -21.64 0.45
C ALA A 73 4.30 -22.51 1.64
N LYS A 74 5.11 -23.55 1.38
CA LYS A 74 5.66 -24.41 2.44
C LYS A 74 6.61 -23.65 3.38
N ARG A 75 7.42 -22.72 2.84
CA ARG A 75 8.29 -21.85 3.65
C ARG A 75 7.48 -20.95 4.59
N ILE A 76 6.42 -20.35 4.07
CA ILE A 76 5.51 -19.50 4.86
C ILE A 76 4.89 -20.33 5.99
N ALA A 77 4.41 -21.53 5.70
CA ALA A 77 3.82 -22.43 6.70
C ALA A 77 4.84 -22.82 7.80
N ILE A 78 6.07 -23.17 7.42
CA ILE A 78 7.16 -23.48 8.36
C ILE A 78 7.51 -22.25 9.20
N TYR A 79 7.55 -21.06 8.59
CA TYR A 79 7.78 -19.81 9.29
C TYR A 79 6.73 -19.59 10.35
N ALA A 80 5.45 -19.66 9.98
CA ALA A 80 4.32 -19.47 10.88
C ALA A 80 4.34 -20.46 12.06
N SER A 81 4.67 -21.72 11.79
CA SER A 81 4.80 -22.75 12.82
C SER A 81 5.96 -22.48 13.81
N ARG A 82 7.10 -21.99 13.32
CA ARG A 82 8.29 -21.74 14.15
C ARG A 82 8.18 -20.47 15.00
N PHE A 83 7.50 -19.47 14.49
CA PHE A 83 7.39 -18.14 15.10
C PHE A 83 5.98 -17.82 15.57
N GLY A 84 5.22 -18.84 15.95
CA GLY A 84 3.86 -18.69 16.47
C GLY A 84 3.76 -17.78 17.71
N ASP A 85 4.84 -17.66 18.49
CA ASP A 85 4.99 -16.73 19.60
C ASP A 85 5.06 -15.24 19.17
N LYS A 86 5.33 -14.96 17.89
CA LYS A 86 5.48 -13.62 17.31
C LYS A 86 4.32 -13.24 16.40
N VAL A 87 3.24 -14.01 16.40
CA VAL A 87 2.06 -13.74 15.57
C VAL A 87 1.54 -12.32 15.83
N LYS A 88 1.41 -11.57 14.73
CA LYS A 88 0.69 -10.31 14.71
C LYS A 88 -0.50 -10.46 13.80
N TYR A 89 -1.67 -10.56 14.39
CA TYR A 89 -2.89 -10.59 13.60
C TYR A 89 -3.00 -9.31 12.77
N TYR A 90 -3.31 -9.51 11.49
CA TYR A 90 -3.53 -8.38 10.59
C TYR A 90 -4.85 -7.70 10.97
N ASP A 91 -4.73 -6.50 11.49
CA ASP A 91 -5.87 -5.62 11.70
C ASP A 91 -6.08 -4.81 10.42
N ARG A 92 -7.28 -4.88 9.89
CA ARG A 92 -7.62 -4.20 8.65
C ARG A 92 -7.82 -2.72 8.93
N PRO A 93 -7.17 -1.83 8.17
CA PRO A 93 -7.45 -0.42 8.23
C PRO A 93 -8.95 -0.13 8.04
N THR A 94 -9.42 1.01 8.53
CA THR A 94 -10.79 1.45 8.28
C THR A 94 -11.05 1.60 6.78
N GLU A 95 -12.31 1.56 6.38
CA GLU A 95 -12.69 1.68 4.96
C GLU A 95 -12.21 2.99 4.36
N GLU A 96 -12.25 4.07 5.15
CA GLU A 96 -11.74 5.40 4.75
C GLU A 96 -10.24 5.34 4.44
N ILE A 97 -9.44 4.73 5.32
CA ILE A 97 -8.00 4.58 5.11
C ILE A 97 -7.70 3.70 3.89
N GLU A 98 -8.46 2.64 3.67
CA GLU A 98 -8.29 1.81 2.47
C GLU A 98 -8.60 2.58 1.18
N ARG A 99 -9.68 3.36 1.17
CA ARG A 99 -10.02 4.23 0.04
C ARG A 99 -8.94 5.29 -0.20
N LEU A 100 -8.47 5.93 0.85
CA LEU A 100 -7.37 6.91 0.77
C LEU A 100 -6.08 6.28 0.19
N LYS A 101 -5.73 5.05 0.60
CA LYS A 101 -4.58 4.32 0.02
C LYS A 101 -4.72 4.04 -1.48
N GLN A 102 -5.93 3.73 -1.94
CA GLN A 102 -6.19 3.50 -3.37
C GLN A 102 -6.08 4.80 -4.16
N LEU A 103 -6.71 5.86 -3.69
CA LEU A 103 -6.67 7.19 -4.32
C LEU A 103 -5.25 7.77 -4.34
N GLU A 104 -4.48 7.58 -3.27
CA GLU A 104 -3.09 8.04 -3.23
C GLU A 104 -2.22 7.34 -4.29
N ARG A 105 -2.36 6.02 -4.44
CA ARG A 105 -1.62 5.26 -5.48
C ARG A 105 -1.98 5.72 -6.88
N GLU A 106 -3.25 5.96 -7.16
CA GLU A 106 -3.72 6.48 -8.44
C GLU A 106 -3.17 7.89 -8.67
N ARG A 107 -3.24 8.76 -7.67
CA ARG A 107 -2.68 10.10 -7.70
C ARG A 107 -1.17 10.09 -7.97
N ALA A 108 -0.42 9.24 -7.27
CA ALA A 108 1.03 9.11 -7.45
C ALA A 108 1.41 8.67 -8.87
N LEU A 109 0.63 7.76 -9.48
CA LEU A 109 0.79 7.36 -10.88
C LEU A 109 0.64 8.57 -11.81
N TYR A 110 -0.43 9.35 -11.67
CA TYR A 110 -0.69 10.50 -12.53
C TYR A 110 0.31 11.65 -12.31
N VAL A 111 0.76 11.88 -11.07
CA VAL A 111 1.82 12.84 -10.77
C VAL A 111 3.14 12.45 -11.46
N THR A 112 3.48 11.17 -11.46
CA THR A 112 4.67 10.64 -12.11
C THR A 112 4.60 10.83 -13.63
N ASP A 113 3.48 10.50 -14.25
CA ASP A 113 3.27 10.67 -15.69
C ASP A 113 3.23 12.15 -16.08
N LEU A 114 2.61 13.00 -15.27
CA LEU A 114 2.58 14.45 -15.47
C LEU A 114 4.01 15.04 -15.49
N ALA A 115 4.87 14.64 -14.53
CA ALA A 115 6.26 15.06 -14.47
C ALA A 115 7.04 14.61 -15.70
N LYS A 116 6.85 13.35 -16.13
CA LYS A 116 7.46 12.79 -17.35
C LYS A 116 7.07 13.58 -18.61
N TYR A 117 5.78 13.87 -18.81
CA TYR A 117 5.33 14.64 -19.97
C TYR A 117 5.80 16.08 -19.94
N LYS A 118 5.81 16.74 -18.77
CA LYS A 118 6.37 18.08 -18.60
C LYS A 118 7.87 18.11 -18.95
N GLY A 119 8.67 17.15 -18.44
CA GLY A 119 10.10 17.03 -18.77
C GLY A 119 10.33 16.89 -20.26
N GLN A 120 9.65 15.96 -20.94
CA GLN A 120 9.79 15.74 -22.38
C GLN A 120 9.42 16.96 -23.25
N MET A 121 8.56 17.85 -22.76
CA MET A 121 8.25 19.08 -23.49
C MET A 121 9.43 20.04 -23.58
N TYR A 122 10.29 20.09 -22.56
CA TYR A 122 11.46 20.99 -22.56
C TYR A 122 12.66 20.36 -23.26
N ASP A 123 12.92 19.10 -23.02
CA ASP A 123 14.15 18.41 -23.45
C ASP A 123 14.27 18.22 -24.97
N GLN A 124 13.17 18.24 -25.71
CA GLN A 124 13.18 17.86 -27.13
C GLN A 124 13.06 19.03 -28.11
N LYS A 125 13.05 20.27 -27.64
CA LYS A 125 12.83 21.44 -28.46
C LYS A 125 13.87 21.56 -29.57
N ASP A 126 15.12 21.32 -29.23
CA ASP A 126 16.27 21.54 -30.14
C ASP A 126 16.68 20.26 -30.91
N PHE A 127 15.99 19.13 -30.68
CA PHE A 127 16.32 17.82 -31.26
C PHE A 127 15.36 17.36 -32.37
N MET A 128 14.42 18.21 -32.80
CA MET A 128 13.48 17.88 -33.88
C MET A 128 13.06 19.10 -34.69
N PRO A 129 12.58 18.92 -35.95
CA PRO A 129 12.05 20.01 -36.75
C PRO A 129 10.92 20.78 -36.02
N ALA A 130 10.95 22.12 -36.08
CA ALA A 130 10.03 22.98 -35.34
C ALA A 130 8.53 22.70 -35.62
N ALA A 131 8.18 22.28 -36.82
CA ALA A 131 6.81 21.93 -37.19
C ALA A 131 6.33 20.66 -36.47
N LEU A 132 7.19 19.64 -36.36
CA LEU A 132 6.91 18.40 -35.62
C LEU A 132 6.84 18.67 -34.11
N TYR A 133 7.76 19.45 -33.58
CA TYR A 133 7.76 19.87 -32.19
C TYR A 133 6.46 20.57 -31.79
N ARG A 134 5.99 21.53 -32.58
CA ARG A 134 4.72 22.23 -32.33
C ARG A 134 3.52 21.27 -32.29
N LYS A 135 3.43 20.34 -33.25
CA LYS A 135 2.34 19.31 -33.25
C LYS A 135 2.41 18.39 -32.06
N LYS A 136 3.62 17.93 -31.68
CA LYS A 136 3.86 17.09 -30.49
C LYS A 136 3.45 17.83 -29.21
N THR A 137 3.96 19.05 -29.03
CA THR A 137 3.68 19.88 -27.86
C THR A 137 2.18 20.18 -27.70
N LYS A 138 1.45 20.41 -28.80
CA LYS A 138 -0.01 20.60 -28.73
C LYS A 138 -0.71 19.37 -28.16
N ARG A 139 -0.35 18.15 -28.60
CA ARG A 139 -0.94 16.91 -28.07
C ARG A 139 -0.56 16.68 -26.61
N MET A 140 0.71 16.92 -26.25
CA MET A 140 1.20 16.75 -24.88
C MET A 140 0.55 17.72 -23.90
N LYS A 141 0.30 18.98 -24.31
CA LYS A 141 -0.43 19.94 -23.48
C LYS A 141 -1.86 19.45 -23.13
N GLY A 142 -2.56 18.84 -24.08
CA GLY A 142 -3.85 18.23 -23.79
C GLY A 142 -3.76 17.12 -22.74
N LEU A 143 -2.81 16.16 -22.90
CA LEU A 143 -2.59 15.11 -21.92
C LEU A 143 -2.20 15.65 -20.53
N ILE A 144 -1.36 16.69 -20.49
CA ILE A 144 -0.96 17.36 -19.24
C ILE A 144 -2.17 17.99 -18.53
N GLN A 145 -3.09 18.62 -19.30
CA GLN A 145 -4.30 19.21 -18.74
C GLN A 145 -5.23 18.16 -18.15
N GLU A 146 -5.46 17.04 -18.87
CA GLU A 146 -6.28 15.93 -18.39
C GLU A 146 -5.68 15.28 -17.13
N LEU A 147 -4.37 15.03 -17.11
CA LEU A 147 -3.70 14.50 -15.93
C LEU A 147 -3.80 15.44 -14.73
N GLN A 148 -3.63 16.75 -14.94
CA GLN A 148 -3.77 17.74 -13.86
C GLN A 148 -5.20 17.74 -13.32
N ALA A 149 -6.22 17.74 -14.19
CA ALA A 149 -7.62 17.69 -13.79
C ALA A 149 -7.94 16.41 -12.98
N ALA A 150 -7.40 15.26 -13.41
CA ALA A 150 -7.57 14.01 -12.69
C ALA A 150 -6.90 14.05 -11.30
N ILE A 151 -5.68 14.59 -11.20
CA ILE A 151 -4.98 14.77 -9.92
C ILE A 151 -5.77 15.66 -8.97
N ASP A 152 -6.32 16.76 -9.48
CA ASP A 152 -7.11 17.70 -8.69
C ASP A 152 -8.42 17.05 -8.21
N ALA A 153 -9.10 16.30 -9.06
CA ALA A 153 -10.33 15.57 -8.71
C ALA A 153 -10.07 14.50 -7.62
N ILE A 154 -9.01 13.71 -7.76
CA ILE A 154 -8.62 12.70 -6.75
C ILE A 154 -8.27 13.40 -5.43
N THR A 155 -7.53 14.49 -5.47
CA THR A 155 -7.16 15.24 -4.27
C THR A 155 -8.40 15.76 -3.54
N ALA A 156 -9.38 16.30 -4.27
CA ALA A 156 -10.64 16.74 -3.71
C ALA A 156 -11.45 15.57 -3.09
N GLU A 157 -11.45 14.40 -3.71
CA GLU A 157 -12.09 13.20 -3.14
C GLU A 157 -11.40 12.76 -1.84
N MET A 158 -10.07 12.77 -1.80
CA MET A 158 -9.31 12.45 -0.59
C MET A 158 -9.61 13.46 0.53
N GLU A 159 -9.66 14.75 0.24
CA GLU A 159 -10.02 15.80 1.21
C GLU A 159 -11.45 15.59 1.76
N LYS A 160 -12.40 15.17 0.91
CA LYS A 160 -13.75 14.84 1.33
C LYS A 160 -13.80 13.66 2.28
N ILE A 161 -13.03 12.62 2.03
CA ILE A 161 -12.93 11.46 2.93
C ILE A 161 -12.34 11.89 4.28
N ILE A 162 -11.26 12.68 4.29
CA ILE A 162 -10.67 13.21 5.53
C ILE A 162 -11.70 14.03 6.32
N GLY A 163 -12.46 14.89 5.65
CA GLY A 163 -13.46 15.74 6.30
C GLY A 163 -14.73 15.00 6.77
N SER A 164 -14.96 13.77 6.33
CA SER A 164 -16.14 12.98 6.73
C SER A 164 -16.04 12.36 8.13
N THR A 165 -14.82 12.31 8.70
CA THR A 165 -14.54 11.69 9.99
C THR A 165 -13.85 12.72 10.90
N GLU A 166 -14.43 12.99 12.06
CA GLU A 166 -13.88 13.97 13.03
C GLU A 166 -12.43 13.67 13.41
N VAL A 167 -12.11 12.38 13.61
CA VAL A 167 -10.74 11.95 13.95
C VAL A 167 -9.75 12.29 12.85
N LEU A 168 -10.06 11.97 11.58
CA LEU A 168 -9.17 12.26 10.45
C LEU A 168 -9.04 13.75 10.19
N ALA A 169 -10.14 14.52 10.29
CA ALA A 169 -10.13 15.97 10.16
C ALA A 169 -9.24 16.61 11.23
N ARG A 170 -9.34 16.16 12.48
CA ARG A 170 -8.51 16.67 13.58
C ARG A 170 -7.03 16.32 13.39
N GLN A 171 -6.72 15.10 12.95
CA GLN A 171 -5.35 14.70 12.63
C GLN A 171 -4.75 15.56 11.51
N MET A 172 -5.55 15.85 10.47
CA MET A 172 -5.15 16.72 9.37
C MET A 172 -4.81 18.13 9.84
N GLU A 173 -5.67 18.74 10.67
CA GLU A 173 -5.44 20.07 11.28
C GLU A 173 -4.13 20.09 12.09
N LEU A 174 -3.94 19.08 12.96
CA LEU A 174 -2.74 18.98 13.80
C LEU A 174 -1.47 18.85 12.96
N LEU A 175 -1.48 18.03 11.94
CA LEU A 175 -0.32 17.87 11.04
C LEU A 175 -0.04 19.18 10.28
N MET A 176 -1.07 19.85 9.78
CA MET A 176 -0.91 21.10 9.05
C MET A 176 -0.53 22.30 9.93
N SER A 177 -0.67 22.21 11.26
CA SER A 177 -0.16 23.22 12.20
C SER A 177 1.37 23.19 12.35
N ILE A 178 2.04 22.16 11.83
CA ILE A 178 3.50 22.03 11.87
C ILE A 178 4.10 22.80 10.69
N ASP A 179 5.02 23.71 10.97
CA ASP A 179 5.71 24.48 9.94
C ASP A 179 6.38 23.56 8.89
N GLY A 180 6.11 23.81 7.61
CA GLY A 180 6.61 23.00 6.49
C GLY A 180 5.79 21.76 6.15
N VAL A 181 4.75 21.42 6.92
CA VAL A 181 3.84 20.32 6.59
C VAL A 181 2.64 20.85 5.81
N GLY A 182 2.68 20.68 4.49
CA GLY A 182 1.54 20.97 3.62
C GLY A 182 0.53 19.83 3.54
N LYS A 183 -0.63 20.09 2.90
CA LYS A 183 -1.74 19.12 2.75
C LYS A 183 -1.30 17.74 2.25
N VAL A 184 -0.45 17.69 1.22
CA VAL A 184 0.00 16.40 0.63
C VAL A 184 0.83 15.59 1.63
N VAL A 185 1.71 16.26 2.37
CA VAL A 185 2.53 15.58 3.40
C VAL A 185 1.63 15.07 4.53
N ALA A 186 0.71 15.91 5.01
CA ALA A 186 -0.24 15.53 6.05
C ALA A 186 -1.11 14.33 5.64
N LEU A 187 -1.66 14.34 4.42
CA LEU A 187 -2.39 13.22 3.85
C LEU A 187 -1.55 11.93 3.84
N ASN A 188 -0.32 12.00 3.32
CA ASN A 188 0.55 10.84 3.26
C ASN A 188 0.90 10.29 4.65
N VAL A 189 1.12 11.17 5.64
CA VAL A 189 1.35 10.72 7.02
C VAL A 189 0.14 9.98 7.57
N ILE A 190 -1.09 10.50 7.39
CA ILE A 190 -2.32 9.83 7.83
C ILE A 190 -2.47 8.45 7.15
N ILE A 191 -2.24 8.39 5.84
CA ILE A 191 -2.37 7.16 5.04
C ILE A 191 -1.34 6.11 5.46
N GLU A 192 -0.05 6.49 5.53
CA GLU A 192 1.04 5.56 5.84
C GLU A 192 1.03 5.08 7.28
N THR A 193 0.57 5.92 8.21
CA THR A 193 0.41 5.55 9.61
C THR A 193 -0.93 4.88 9.91
N GLU A 194 -1.83 4.77 8.93
CA GLU A 194 -3.19 4.27 9.12
C GLU A 194 -3.91 5.01 10.26
N ALA A 195 -3.94 6.34 10.14
CA ALA A 195 -4.45 7.23 11.19
C ALA A 195 -3.76 7.01 12.55
N PHE A 196 -2.43 6.84 12.52
CA PHE A 196 -1.53 6.62 13.68
C PHE A 196 -1.75 5.30 14.43
N SER A 197 -2.44 4.32 13.84
CA SER A 197 -2.65 3.00 14.44
C SER A 197 -1.54 1.99 14.10
N ARG A 198 -0.84 2.17 12.96
CA ARG A 198 0.11 1.19 12.42
C ARG A 198 1.43 1.09 13.18
N PHE A 199 1.89 2.17 13.78
CA PHE A 199 3.21 2.24 14.42
C PHE A 199 3.11 2.57 15.91
N ASP A 200 3.70 1.74 16.74
CA ASP A 200 3.71 1.86 18.22
C ASP A 200 4.59 3.03 18.69
N ASN A 201 5.53 3.48 17.84
CA ASN A 201 6.39 4.61 18.19
C ASN A 201 6.90 5.36 16.93
N PRO A 202 7.24 6.65 17.07
CA PRO A 202 7.67 7.48 15.93
C PRO A 202 8.93 6.97 15.24
N ARG A 203 9.86 6.32 15.94
CA ARG A 203 11.10 5.80 15.34
C ARG A 203 10.82 4.71 14.30
N LYS A 204 9.84 3.83 14.56
CA LYS A 204 9.43 2.81 13.58
C LYS A 204 8.86 3.45 12.31
N PHE A 205 8.08 4.51 12.46
CA PHE A 205 7.59 5.27 11.31
C PHE A 205 8.75 5.95 10.57
N CYS A 206 9.71 6.60 11.26
CA CYS A 206 10.88 7.19 10.63
C CYS A 206 11.72 6.14 9.87
N CYS A 207 11.89 4.93 10.41
CA CYS A 207 12.55 3.83 9.71
C CYS A 207 11.77 3.42 8.44
N HIS A 208 10.44 3.33 8.52
CA HIS A 208 9.59 3.02 7.39
C HIS A 208 9.67 4.10 6.30
N ALA A 209 9.68 5.36 6.68
CA ALA A 209 9.82 6.50 5.78
C ALA A 209 11.26 6.71 5.24
N GLY A 210 12.23 5.93 5.71
CA GLY A 210 13.63 6.03 5.28
C GLY A 210 14.36 7.28 5.80
N VAL A 211 13.82 7.95 6.82
CA VAL A 211 14.39 9.19 7.39
C VAL A 211 15.01 8.99 8.79
N ALA A 212 15.01 7.77 9.29
CA ALA A 212 15.66 7.47 10.57
C ALA A 212 17.19 7.57 10.42
N PRO A 213 17.90 8.24 11.33
CA PRO A 213 19.35 8.24 11.33
C PRO A 213 19.86 6.83 11.64
N PHE A 214 20.68 6.27 10.74
CA PHE A 214 21.44 5.06 11.00
C PHE A 214 22.84 5.47 11.47
N SER A 215 23.25 5.03 12.65
CA SER A 215 24.65 5.12 13.04
C SER A 215 25.43 4.06 12.27
N TYR A 216 26.29 4.46 11.34
CA TYR A 216 27.32 3.61 10.80
C TYR A 216 28.45 3.53 11.84
N THR A 217 28.59 2.42 12.50
CA THR A 217 29.76 2.04 13.29
C THR A 217 30.61 1.10 12.51
#